data_489d0d30e7741fb7782054061e4d0b15
#
_entry.id   489d0d30e7741fb7782054061e4d0b15
#
_cell.length_a   1.000
_cell.length_b   1.000
_cell.length_c   1.000
_cell.angle_alpha   90.00
_cell.angle_beta   90.00
_cell.angle_gamma   90.00
#
_symmetry.space_group_name_H-M   'P 1'
#
loop_
_entity.id
_entity.type
_entity.pdbx_description
1 polymer ?
#
loop_
_entity_poly.entity_id
_entity_poly.type
_entity_poly.pdbx_seq_one_letter_code
_entity_poly.pdbx_strand_id
1 'polypeptide(L)'
;MRISKSAIRNPQSAIPMSKLSYISPKAIVKESPIQGRGLFAAKPIQKGEIVCIKGGSIFNRQTLQEVSETLGPAEIQIAEDFFIGPLSEQEREGSMIFSNHSCEPNIGVQGQIVFVALRDIETGEELTHDWATTDDDTYEMECKCGASTCRKVVTGQDWRRKDLQDKYAGHLSWYLVEKIRRKS
;
A
#
# COMPACT_ATOMS: atom_id res chain seq x y z
N MET A 1 8.43 61.43 -11.78
CA MET A 1 9.19 60.27 -11.33
C MET A 1 8.33 59.02 -11.58
N ARG A 2 8.64 58.28 -12.65
CA ARG A 2 7.84 57.07 -13.04
C ARG A 2 8.52 55.87 -12.42
N ILE A 3 7.84 55.19 -11.52
CA ILE A 3 8.30 53.94 -10.93
C ILE A 3 7.95 52.80 -11.91
N SER A 4 8.98 52.20 -12.49
CA SER A 4 8.87 51.02 -13.34
C SER A 4 8.43 49.82 -12.50
N LYS A 5 7.29 49.23 -12.86
CA LYS A 5 6.87 47.93 -12.33
C LYS A 5 7.70 46.82 -13.00
N SER A 6 8.77 46.39 -12.37
CA SER A 6 9.45 45.17 -12.75
C SER A 6 8.54 43.98 -12.51
N ALA A 7 8.18 43.28 -13.56
CA ALA A 7 7.44 42.02 -13.48
C ALA A 7 8.28 41.01 -12.70
N ILE A 8 7.84 40.64 -11.52
CA ILE A 8 8.35 39.49 -10.79
C ILE A 8 7.91 38.25 -11.60
N ARG A 9 8.84 37.74 -12.41
CA ARG A 9 8.71 36.39 -12.96
C ARG A 9 8.86 35.43 -11.79
N ASN A 10 7.76 34.86 -11.35
CA ASN A 10 7.78 33.70 -10.47
C ASN A 10 8.30 32.51 -11.29
N PRO A 11 9.51 31.98 -11.08
CA PRO A 11 9.87 30.70 -11.66
C PRO A 11 9.00 29.67 -10.97
N GLN A 12 8.03 29.12 -11.68
CA GLN A 12 7.43 27.84 -11.29
C GLN A 12 8.56 26.80 -11.34
N SER A 13 9.37 26.75 -10.29
CA SER A 13 10.16 25.57 -9.99
C SER A 13 9.15 24.45 -9.82
N ALA A 14 9.12 23.51 -10.75
CA ALA A 14 8.41 22.26 -10.55
C ALA A 14 8.92 21.70 -9.22
N ILE A 15 8.09 21.78 -8.18
CA ILE A 15 8.37 21.13 -6.91
C ILE A 15 8.51 19.65 -7.29
N PRO A 16 9.67 19.00 -7.05
CA PRO A 16 9.82 17.61 -7.38
C PRO A 16 8.69 16.89 -6.68
N MET A 17 7.96 16.02 -7.43
CA MET A 17 6.85 15.23 -6.90
C MET A 17 7.32 14.58 -5.59
N SER A 18 6.77 15.05 -4.47
CA SER A 18 7.18 14.58 -3.16
C SER A 18 6.87 13.09 -3.09
N LYS A 19 7.86 12.27 -2.75
CA LYS A 19 7.63 10.88 -2.39
C LYS A 19 6.80 10.90 -1.12
N LEU A 20 5.52 10.62 -1.24
CA LEU A 20 4.59 10.57 -0.12
C LEU A 20 4.79 9.28 0.69
N SER A 21 5.00 8.16 -0.01
CA SER A 21 5.38 6.89 0.60
C SER A 21 6.90 6.71 0.64
N TYR A 22 7.39 6.05 1.68
CA TYR A 22 8.77 5.57 1.73
C TYR A 22 8.86 4.18 1.06
N ILE A 23 9.88 4.00 0.23
CA ILE A 23 10.29 2.69 -0.29
C ILE A 23 11.77 2.52 0.04
N SER A 24 12.12 1.38 0.60
CA SER A 24 13.49 1.03 0.95
C SER A 24 14.44 1.16 -0.25
N PRO A 25 15.65 1.70 -0.10
CA PRO A 25 16.66 1.73 -1.17
C PRO A 25 17.14 0.33 -1.59
N LYS A 26 16.73 -0.73 -0.86
CA LYS A 26 16.93 -2.13 -1.25
C LYS A 26 15.84 -2.65 -2.17
N ALA A 27 14.81 -1.86 -2.49
CA ALA A 27 13.69 -2.26 -3.34
C ALA A 27 13.59 -1.41 -4.61
N ILE A 28 13.04 -1.98 -5.67
CA ILE A 28 12.84 -1.35 -6.97
C ILE A 28 11.48 -1.71 -7.54
N VAL A 29 10.83 -0.76 -8.22
CA VAL A 29 9.57 -0.97 -8.93
C VAL A 29 9.87 -1.42 -10.35
N LYS A 30 9.22 -2.50 -10.80
CA LYS A 30 9.28 -3.00 -12.17
C LYS A 30 8.00 -3.73 -12.55
N GLU A 31 7.86 -4.19 -13.78
CA GLU A 31 6.72 -4.99 -14.23
C GLU A 31 6.61 -6.29 -13.43
N SER A 32 5.37 -6.66 -13.08
CA SER A 32 5.05 -7.81 -12.24
C SER A 32 4.33 -8.89 -13.03
N PRO A 33 4.70 -10.16 -12.87
CA PRO A 33 3.94 -11.28 -13.43
C PRO A 33 2.57 -11.49 -12.74
N ILE A 34 2.35 -10.89 -11.56
CA ILE A 34 1.07 -10.96 -10.84
C ILE A 34 0.08 -9.97 -11.47
N GLN A 35 0.44 -8.66 -11.45
CA GLN A 35 -0.38 -7.61 -12.02
C GLN A 35 0.41 -6.31 -12.17
N GLY A 36 0.38 -5.72 -13.36
CA GLY A 36 0.92 -4.38 -13.64
C GLY A 36 2.35 -4.19 -13.15
N ARG A 37 2.57 -3.25 -12.25
CA ARG A 37 3.86 -3.02 -11.60
C ARG A 37 3.89 -3.63 -10.20
N GLY A 38 5.04 -4.15 -9.80
CA GLY A 38 5.31 -4.70 -8.48
C GLY A 38 6.56 -4.11 -7.84
N LEU A 39 6.69 -4.26 -6.54
CA LEU A 39 7.88 -3.93 -5.79
C LEU A 39 8.76 -5.17 -5.67
N PHE A 40 10.05 -5.06 -5.93
CA PHE A 40 10.99 -6.19 -5.92
C PHE A 40 12.23 -5.89 -5.08
N ALA A 41 12.79 -6.90 -4.45
CA ALA A 41 14.06 -6.80 -3.77
C ALA A 41 15.21 -6.61 -4.78
N ALA A 42 15.87 -5.47 -4.76
CA ALA A 42 17.07 -5.18 -5.53
C ALA A 42 18.35 -5.62 -4.80
N LYS A 43 18.27 -5.83 -3.48
CA LYS A 43 19.30 -6.35 -2.58
C LYS A 43 18.64 -7.23 -1.53
N PRO A 44 19.37 -8.14 -0.87
CA PRO A 44 18.82 -8.94 0.22
C PRO A 44 18.22 -8.05 1.32
N ILE A 45 17.06 -8.44 1.82
CA ILE A 45 16.33 -7.77 2.90
C ILE A 45 16.20 -8.77 4.06
N GLN A 46 16.61 -8.39 5.25
CA GLN A 46 16.54 -9.25 6.42
C GLN A 46 15.13 -9.20 7.04
N LYS A 47 14.72 -10.28 7.69
CA LYS A 47 13.48 -10.31 8.47
C LYS A 47 13.41 -9.14 9.45
N GLY A 48 12.25 -8.46 9.47
CA GLY A 48 11.98 -7.31 10.32
C GLY A 48 12.45 -5.96 9.73
N GLU A 49 13.23 -5.93 8.64
CA GLU A 49 13.58 -4.65 8.00
C GLU A 49 12.34 -3.98 7.42
N ILE A 50 12.30 -2.65 7.51
CA ILE A 50 11.25 -1.84 6.89
C ILE A 50 11.45 -1.85 5.37
N VAL A 51 10.42 -2.30 4.66
CA VAL A 51 10.37 -2.39 3.20
C VAL A 51 9.72 -1.15 2.60
N CYS A 52 8.58 -0.75 3.11
CA CYS A 52 7.91 0.47 2.70
C CYS A 52 7.01 1.02 3.82
N ILE A 53 6.69 2.31 3.72
CA ILE A 53 5.73 2.98 4.59
C ILE A 53 4.73 3.69 3.69
N LYS A 54 3.46 3.36 3.84
CA LYS A 54 2.38 3.99 3.07
C LYS A 54 2.22 5.43 3.49
N GLY A 55 2.24 6.32 2.53
CA GLY A 55 1.97 7.74 2.70
C GLY A 55 0.90 8.24 1.75
N GLY A 56 0.47 9.47 1.95
CA GLY A 56 -0.60 10.12 1.19
C GLY A 56 -1.42 11.05 2.05
N SER A 57 -2.49 11.55 1.48
CA SER A 57 -3.51 12.32 2.19
C SER A 57 -4.45 11.41 2.96
N ILE A 58 -5.00 11.87 4.07
CA ILE A 58 -6.06 11.17 4.81
C ILE A 58 -7.40 11.72 4.33
N PHE A 59 -8.30 10.82 3.94
CA PHE A 59 -9.63 11.19 3.45
C PHE A 59 -10.69 10.16 3.88
N ASN A 60 -11.95 10.54 3.76
CA ASN A 60 -13.07 9.70 4.13
C ASN A 60 -13.59 8.84 2.94
N ARG A 61 -14.57 7.98 3.21
CA ARG A 61 -15.16 7.08 2.22
C ARG A 61 -15.84 7.81 1.06
N GLN A 62 -16.44 8.96 1.29
CA GLN A 62 -17.03 9.75 0.20
C GLN A 62 -15.95 10.20 -0.79
N THR A 63 -14.86 10.77 -0.28
CA THR A 63 -13.72 11.16 -1.13
C THR A 63 -13.08 9.95 -1.83
N LEU A 64 -13.00 8.79 -1.16
CA LEU A 64 -12.54 7.56 -1.80
C LEU A 64 -13.37 7.21 -3.04
N GLN A 65 -14.70 7.27 -2.95
CA GLN A 65 -15.58 6.99 -4.09
C GLN A 65 -15.32 7.96 -5.25
N GLU A 66 -15.12 9.24 -4.95
CA GLU A 66 -14.85 10.28 -5.96
C GLU A 66 -13.49 10.07 -6.67
N VAL A 67 -12.45 9.67 -5.94
CA VAL A 67 -11.10 9.53 -6.52
C VAL A 67 -10.85 8.15 -7.13
N SER A 68 -11.47 7.08 -6.63
CA SER A 68 -11.21 5.71 -7.08
C SER A 68 -11.61 5.46 -8.52
N GLU A 69 -12.63 6.15 -9.05
CA GLU A 69 -13.03 6.05 -10.45
C GLU A 69 -11.92 6.50 -11.41
N THR A 70 -11.10 7.47 -10.98
CA THR A 70 -10.02 8.03 -11.80
C THR A 70 -8.68 7.39 -11.49
N LEU A 71 -8.37 7.22 -10.19
CA LEU A 71 -7.05 6.79 -9.75
C LEU A 71 -6.90 5.26 -9.65
N GLY A 72 -8.02 4.52 -9.60
CA GLY A 72 -8.01 3.10 -9.25
C GLY A 72 -7.50 2.88 -7.81
N PRO A 73 -7.37 1.62 -7.36
CA PRO A 73 -6.97 1.29 -5.99
C PRO A 73 -5.52 1.73 -5.74
N ALA A 74 -5.34 2.59 -4.75
CA ALA A 74 -4.03 3.15 -4.38
C ALA A 74 -3.96 3.54 -2.88
N GLU A 75 -5.00 3.23 -2.12
CA GLU A 75 -5.16 3.55 -0.72
C GLU A 75 -4.89 2.36 0.21
N ILE A 76 -4.86 2.65 1.50
CA ILE A 76 -4.98 1.68 2.60
C ILE A 76 -6.02 2.23 3.58
N GLN A 77 -6.89 1.37 4.08
CA GLN A 77 -7.85 1.75 5.10
C GLN A 77 -7.16 1.87 6.46
N ILE A 78 -7.42 2.98 7.17
CA ILE A 78 -6.79 3.28 8.47
C ILE A 78 -7.78 3.36 9.63
N ALA A 79 -9.08 3.48 9.33
CA ALA A 79 -10.19 3.41 10.27
C ALA A 79 -11.49 3.07 9.51
N GLU A 80 -12.65 2.96 10.18
CA GLU A 80 -13.93 2.55 9.58
C GLU A 80 -14.25 3.33 8.29
N ASP A 81 -14.10 4.66 8.32
CA ASP A 81 -14.41 5.55 7.20
C ASP A 81 -13.23 6.40 6.75
N PHE A 82 -12.00 6.03 7.13
CA PHE A 82 -10.81 6.79 6.77
C PHE A 82 -9.77 5.95 6.06
N PHE A 83 -9.16 6.57 5.06
CA PHE A 83 -8.17 5.97 4.17
C PHE A 83 -6.95 6.87 4.07
N ILE A 84 -5.80 6.30 3.72
CA ILE A 84 -4.58 7.03 3.36
C ILE A 84 -4.18 6.68 1.93
N GLY A 85 -4.06 7.68 1.08
CA GLY A 85 -3.76 7.49 -0.33
C GLY A 85 -3.61 8.80 -1.10
N PRO A 86 -3.53 8.73 -2.44
CA PRO A 86 -3.45 9.91 -3.30
C PRO A 86 -4.84 10.56 -3.47
N LEU A 87 -4.86 11.88 -3.65
CA LEU A 87 -6.04 12.65 -4.03
C LEU A 87 -6.01 13.12 -5.49
N SER A 88 -4.90 12.89 -6.20
CA SER A 88 -4.73 13.30 -7.59
C SER A 88 -3.77 12.37 -8.33
N GLU A 89 -3.79 12.39 -9.67
CA GLU A 89 -2.84 11.68 -10.51
C GLU A 89 -1.38 12.09 -10.21
N GLN A 90 -1.14 13.36 -9.87
CA GLN A 90 0.18 13.85 -9.52
C GLN A 90 0.71 13.22 -8.21
N GLU A 91 -0.19 12.92 -7.27
CA GLU A 91 0.18 12.28 -6.00
C GLU A 91 0.29 10.76 -6.11
N ARG A 92 -0.41 10.16 -7.09
CA ARG A 92 -0.56 8.71 -7.20
C ARG A 92 0.79 7.98 -7.21
N GLU A 93 1.70 8.38 -8.10
CA GLU A 93 3.01 7.75 -8.20
C GLU A 93 3.83 7.85 -6.90
N GLY A 94 3.77 9.00 -6.22
CA GLY A 94 4.46 9.23 -4.95
C GLY A 94 3.85 8.51 -3.75
N SER A 95 2.54 8.21 -3.82
CA SER A 95 1.79 7.53 -2.76
C SER A 95 1.80 6.00 -2.89
N MET A 96 2.02 5.45 -4.09
CA MET A 96 2.00 4.00 -4.30
C MET A 96 3.15 3.29 -3.56
N ILE A 97 2.88 2.12 -3.01
CA ILE A 97 3.89 1.20 -2.47
C ILE A 97 4.17 0.01 -3.39
N PHE A 98 3.39 -0.13 -4.47
CA PHE A 98 3.52 -1.16 -5.52
C PHE A 98 3.57 -2.60 -5.01
N SER A 99 3.01 -2.88 -3.85
CA SER A 99 2.97 -4.23 -3.30
C SER A 99 1.71 -4.95 -3.77
N ASN A 100 1.88 -5.93 -4.65
CA ASN A 100 0.82 -6.80 -5.12
C ASN A 100 0.35 -7.76 -4.03
N HIS A 101 -0.85 -8.31 -4.24
CA HIS A 101 -1.37 -9.33 -3.34
C HIS A 101 -0.69 -10.68 -3.53
N SER A 102 -0.41 -11.37 -2.42
CA SER A 102 -0.10 -12.79 -2.41
C SER A 102 -0.75 -13.51 -1.22
N CYS A 103 -1.20 -14.75 -1.45
CA CYS A 103 -1.66 -15.64 -0.38
C CYS A 103 -0.50 -16.22 0.44
N GLU A 104 0.75 -16.14 -0.06
CA GLU A 104 2.01 -16.43 0.64
C GLU A 104 2.93 -15.21 0.59
N PRO A 105 2.60 -14.14 1.33
CA PRO A 105 3.34 -12.89 1.29
C PRO A 105 4.69 -13.01 1.97
N ASN A 106 5.64 -12.16 1.55
CA ASN A 106 6.95 -12.03 2.19
C ASN A 106 7.12 -10.71 2.96
N ILE A 107 6.16 -9.77 2.82
CA ILE A 107 6.08 -8.61 3.70
C ILE A 107 4.71 -8.55 4.39
N GLY A 108 4.66 -7.91 5.56
CA GLY A 108 3.44 -7.75 6.34
C GLY A 108 3.37 -6.39 7.00
N VAL A 109 2.16 -5.96 7.33
CA VAL A 109 1.96 -4.68 8.01
C VAL A 109 2.38 -4.76 9.48
N GLN A 110 3.03 -3.70 9.96
CA GLN A 110 3.34 -3.49 11.38
C GLN A 110 2.70 -2.16 11.82
N GLY A 111 1.83 -2.23 12.80
CA GLY A 111 0.99 -1.10 13.17
C GLY A 111 -0.09 -0.83 12.13
N GLN A 112 -0.07 0.31 11.43
CA GLN A 112 -1.11 0.69 10.48
C GLN A 112 -0.63 0.84 9.03
N ILE A 113 0.57 1.38 8.84
CA ILE A 113 1.05 1.81 7.50
C ILE A 113 2.48 1.36 7.19
N VAL A 114 3.18 0.74 8.15
CA VAL A 114 4.56 0.27 7.98
C VAL A 114 4.55 -1.18 7.50
N PHE A 115 5.30 -1.50 6.47
CA PHE A 115 5.46 -2.86 5.97
C PHE A 115 6.89 -3.35 6.23
N VAL A 116 6.99 -4.51 6.83
CA VAL A 116 8.26 -5.16 7.20
C VAL A 116 8.40 -6.52 6.53
N ALA A 117 9.63 -6.96 6.34
CA ALA A 117 9.92 -8.30 5.85
C ALA A 117 9.52 -9.36 6.90
N LEU A 118 8.72 -10.35 6.51
CA LEU A 118 8.26 -11.46 7.37
C LEU A 118 9.31 -12.56 7.51
N ARG A 119 10.24 -12.64 6.58
CA ARG A 119 11.39 -13.55 6.51
C ARG A 119 12.55 -12.85 5.82
N ASP A 120 13.69 -13.51 5.75
CA ASP A 120 14.76 -13.09 4.86
C ASP A 120 14.28 -13.20 3.40
N ILE A 121 14.58 -12.17 2.60
CA ILE A 121 14.13 -12.03 1.21
C ILE A 121 15.36 -11.88 0.32
N GLU A 122 15.45 -12.73 -0.68
CA GLU A 122 16.55 -12.73 -1.63
C GLU A 122 16.36 -11.68 -2.73
N THR A 123 17.48 -11.28 -3.33
CA THR A 123 17.44 -10.37 -4.49
C THR A 123 16.61 -10.97 -5.62
N GLY A 124 15.71 -10.18 -6.18
CA GLY A 124 14.84 -10.57 -7.29
C GLY A 124 13.45 -11.02 -6.89
N GLU A 125 13.19 -11.32 -5.61
CA GLU A 125 11.84 -11.66 -5.15
C GLU A 125 10.90 -10.45 -5.24
N GLU A 126 9.64 -10.70 -5.63
CA GLU A 126 8.58 -9.69 -5.54
C GLU A 126 8.12 -9.55 -4.09
N LEU A 127 7.98 -8.31 -3.64
CA LEU A 127 7.59 -7.92 -2.28
C LEU A 127 6.06 -7.78 -2.24
N THR A 128 5.41 -8.80 -1.71
CA THR A 128 3.95 -8.92 -1.72
C THR A 128 3.39 -8.99 -0.32
N HIS A 129 2.19 -8.44 -0.10
CA HIS A 129 1.46 -8.60 1.15
C HIS A 129 0.07 -9.22 0.91
N ASP A 130 -0.55 -9.74 1.95
CA ASP A 130 -1.94 -10.19 1.86
C ASP A 130 -2.87 -9.02 2.14
N TRP A 131 -3.71 -8.64 1.19
CA TRP A 131 -4.63 -7.51 1.32
C TRP A 131 -5.67 -7.72 2.44
N ALA A 132 -5.96 -8.98 2.80
CA ALA A 132 -6.76 -9.29 3.99
C ALA A 132 -6.18 -8.70 5.30
N THR A 133 -4.92 -8.22 5.29
CA THR A 133 -4.28 -7.65 6.48
C THR A 133 -4.41 -6.13 6.60
N THR A 134 -4.96 -5.45 5.58
CA THR A 134 -4.91 -3.98 5.50
C THR A 134 -6.25 -3.28 5.32
N ASP A 135 -7.29 -3.97 4.86
CA ASP A 135 -8.60 -3.35 4.63
C ASP A 135 -9.78 -4.29 4.92
N ASP A 136 -11.00 -3.74 4.93
CA ASP A 136 -12.25 -4.48 5.09
C ASP A 136 -13.32 -4.08 4.05
N ASP A 137 -12.88 -3.54 2.93
CA ASP A 137 -13.76 -3.04 1.89
C ASP A 137 -14.54 -4.15 1.17
N THR A 138 -15.47 -3.75 0.32
CA THR A 138 -16.37 -4.69 -0.38
C THR A 138 -15.84 -4.94 -1.79
N TYR A 139 -14.92 -5.89 -1.94
CA TYR A 139 -14.47 -6.36 -3.24
C TYR A 139 -14.33 -7.87 -3.27
N GLU A 140 -14.36 -8.42 -4.46
CA GLU A 140 -14.01 -9.80 -4.78
C GLU A 140 -13.14 -9.79 -6.04
N MET A 141 -12.04 -10.52 -6.02
CA MET A 141 -11.14 -10.60 -7.16
C MET A 141 -10.52 -11.99 -7.31
N GLU A 142 -10.29 -12.39 -8.57
CA GLU A 142 -9.49 -13.57 -8.89
C GLU A 142 -8.02 -13.33 -8.48
N CYS A 143 -7.47 -14.24 -7.70
CA CYS A 143 -6.09 -14.17 -7.26
C CYS A 143 -5.15 -14.85 -8.25
N LYS A 144 -4.15 -14.11 -8.74
CA LYS A 144 -3.12 -14.56 -9.69
C LYS A 144 -1.73 -14.70 -9.05
N CYS A 145 -1.63 -14.80 -7.71
CA CYS A 145 -0.33 -14.79 -7.01
C CYS A 145 0.56 -16.00 -7.29
N GLY A 146 0.02 -17.09 -7.85
CA GLY A 146 0.79 -18.30 -8.17
C GLY A 146 1.22 -19.16 -6.98
N ALA A 147 0.91 -18.76 -5.75
CA ALA A 147 1.25 -19.54 -4.55
C ALA A 147 0.57 -20.91 -4.53
N SER A 148 1.21 -21.92 -3.94
CA SER A 148 0.65 -23.28 -3.81
C SER A 148 -0.62 -23.31 -2.95
N THR A 149 -0.71 -22.41 -1.96
CA THR A 149 -1.86 -22.21 -1.07
C THR A 149 -2.79 -21.08 -1.53
N CYS A 150 -2.74 -20.73 -2.83
CA CYS A 150 -3.55 -19.64 -3.38
C CYS A 150 -5.05 -19.88 -3.14
N ARG A 151 -5.72 -18.89 -2.56
CA ARG A 151 -7.17 -18.93 -2.28
C ARG A 151 -8.04 -18.89 -3.55
N LYS A 152 -7.45 -18.58 -4.72
CA LYS A 152 -8.10 -18.39 -6.03
C LYS A 152 -9.01 -17.16 -6.09
N VAL A 153 -9.80 -16.93 -5.07
CA VAL A 153 -10.62 -15.73 -4.89
C VAL A 153 -10.22 -15.08 -3.58
N VAL A 154 -10.00 -13.79 -3.59
CA VAL A 154 -9.75 -12.97 -2.39
C VAL A 154 -10.79 -11.88 -2.30
N THR A 155 -11.20 -11.57 -1.08
CA THR A 155 -12.25 -10.60 -0.81
C THR A 155 -11.80 -9.62 0.27
N GLY A 156 -12.38 -8.43 0.28
CA GLY A 156 -12.18 -7.48 1.37
C GLY A 156 -12.77 -7.94 2.71
N GLN A 157 -13.38 -9.12 2.78
CA GLN A 157 -13.90 -9.71 4.02
C GLN A 157 -13.03 -10.89 4.54
N ASP A 158 -11.93 -11.21 3.86
CA ASP A 158 -11.04 -12.31 4.23
C ASP A 158 -10.38 -12.10 5.61
N TRP A 159 -10.24 -10.86 6.08
CA TRP A 159 -9.77 -10.55 7.44
C TRP A 159 -10.58 -11.21 8.57
N ARG A 160 -11.83 -11.63 8.29
CA ARG A 160 -12.71 -12.33 9.26
C ARG A 160 -12.36 -13.80 9.45
N ARG A 161 -11.57 -14.35 8.53
CA ARG A 161 -11.18 -15.76 8.56
C ARG A 161 -10.19 -16.01 9.69
N LYS A 162 -10.53 -16.95 10.57
CA LYS A 162 -9.71 -17.29 11.74
C LYS A 162 -8.32 -17.81 11.34
N ASP A 163 -8.25 -18.62 10.28
CA ASP A 163 -6.98 -19.16 9.76
C ASP A 163 -6.02 -18.04 9.30
N LEU A 164 -6.55 -16.96 8.68
CA LEU A 164 -5.74 -15.81 8.28
C LEU A 164 -5.37 -14.92 9.47
N GLN A 165 -6.27 -14.75 10.45
CA GLN A 165 -5.96 -14.03 11.68
C GLN A 165 -4.81 -14.71 12.45
N ASP A 166 -4.82 -16.04 12.52
CA ASP A 166 -3.76 -16.80 13.18
C ASP A 166 -2.45 -16.77 12.38
N LYS A 167 -2.53 -16.93 11.06
CA LYS A 167 -1.38 -16.84 10.15
C LYS A 167 -0.66 -15.50 10.24
N TYR A 168 -1.42 -14.41 10.32
CA TYR A 168 -0.90 -13.04 10.31
C TYR A 168 -0.92 -12.38 11.69
N ALA A 169 -0.91 -13.15 12.78
CA ALA A 169 -0.84 -12.61 14.14
C ALA A 169 0.35 -11.65 14.29
N GLY A 170 0.07 -10.40 14.69
CA GLY A 170 1.06 -9.32 14.78
C GLY A 170 1.32 -8.56 13.47
N HIS A 171 0.71 -8.98 12.34
CA HIS A 171 0.85 -8.39 11.01
C HIS A 171 -0.50 -8.06 10.35
N LEU A 172 -1.54 -7.86 11.16
CA LEU A 172 -2.78 -7.19 10.77
C LEU A 172 -2.69 -5.71 11.09
N SER A 173 -3.27 -4.85 10.25
CA SER A 173 -3.34 -3.42 10.56
C SER A 173 -4.05 -3.19 11.89
N TRP A 174 -3.62 -2.18 12.64
CA TRP A 174 -4.22 -1.84 13.93
C TRP A 174 -5.74 -1.69 13.85
N TYR A 175 -6.23 -1.08 12.78
CA TYR A 175 -7.67 -0.94 12.52
C TYR A 175 -8.39 -2.30 12.53
N LEU A 176 -7.86 -3.29 11.81
CA LEU A 176 -8.45 -4.63 11.76
C LEU A 176 -8.32 -5.37 13.11
N VAL A 177 -7.19 -5.22 13.82
CA VAL A 177 -7.01 -5.79 15.15
C VAL A 177 -8.10 -5.28 16.10
N GLU A 178 -8.36 -3.96 16.12
CA GLU A 178 -9.41 -3.39 16.95
C GLU A 178 -10.81 -3.84 16.52
N LYS A 179 -11.03 -4.00 15.21
CA LYS A 179 -12.31 -4.50 14.68
C LYS A 179 -12.57 -5.97 15.05
N ILE A 180 -11.56 -6.81 15.04
CA ILE A 180 -11.63 -8.20 15.50
C ILE A 180 -11.95 -8.25 16.99
N ARG A 181 -11.22 -7.50 17.82
CA ARG A 181 -11.42 -7.45 19.29
C ARG A 181 -12.83 -7.04 19.69
N ARG A 182 -13.46 -6.12 18.95
CA ARG A 182 -14.83 -5.67 19.24
C ARG A 182 -15.90 -6.71 18.87
N LYS A 183 -15.57 -7.70 18.07
CA LYS A 183 -16.50 -8.74 17.62
C LYS A 183 -16.32 -10.06 18.38
N SER A 184 -15.24 -10.19 19.15
CA SER A 184 -14.96 -11.33 20.04
C SER A 184 -15.62 -11.13 21.40
#